data_a2fc17b8c41c324731af5e2329387758
#
_entry.id   a2fc17b8c41c324731af5e2329387758
#
_cell.length_a   1.000
_cell.length_b   1.000
_cell.length_c   1.000
_cell.angle_alpha   90.00
_cell.angle_beta   90.00
_cell.angle_gamma   90.00
#
_symmetry.space_group_name_H-M   'P 1'
#
loop_
_entity.id
_entity.type
_entity.pdbx_description
1 polymer ?
#
loop_
_entity_poly.entity_id
_entity_poly.type
_entity_poly.pdbx_seq_one_letter_code
_entity_poly.pdbx_strand_id
1 'polypeptide(L)'
;MFRKRIGIDLGTANTLFVVNGTEIVLDQPSVVALQTTKGRTRVIAVGEAASPMLGKTPQSIEAYTPLREGVIANFDIAEKMIDAFFKIAVPVTKFFKPVVIVCVPFGATAVEKRAIQQSILAAGAKRVGLIEEPMAAAMGAGLPVSSPKGSMIVDIGGGTTEIAIISLGGIVCASSIRIGGNHYDRVIADTVRKNLELIIGTSTAERIKFEVVTAAESFEDQRTSFRSFVVNGIGSRNGTPKAVTVNSGHFTSAMLNLTSILETEIRSVLEKSPPDLAADVYLDGITLTGGGALLRGLADVLSKSLGITVSIAESPKYSVAFGTGLAAQMEKKFQHCIQYEI
;
A
#
# COMPACT_ATOMS: atom_id res chain seq x y z
N MET A 1 -32.45 -0.08 -12.98
CA MET A 1 -31.56 1.02 -12.50
C MET A 1 -30.46 0.40 -11.66
N PHE A 2 -29.25 0.31 -12.21
CA PHE A 2 -28.14 -0.40 -11.55
C PHE A 2 -27.62 0.44 -10.38
N ARG A 3 -27.60 -0.14 -9.17
CA ARG A 3 -26.94 0.47 -8.01
C ARG A 3 -25.44 0.57 -8.35
N LYS A 4 -24.85 1.76 -8.20
CA LYS A 4 -23.39 1.90 -8.34
C LYS A 4 -22.72 0.99 -7.32
N ARG A 5 -21.80 0.16 -7.78
CA ARG A 5 -20.95 -0.70 -6.97
C ARG A 5 -19.54 -0.14 -7.01
N ILE A 6 -18.93 0.03 -5.87
CA ILE A 6 -17.66 0.72 -5.73
C ILE A 6 -16.71 -0.17 -4.94
N GLY A 7 -15.54 -0.39 -5.50
CA GLY A 7 -14.39 -0.92 -4.76
C GLY A 7 -13.58 0.25 -4.18
N ILE A 8 -13.12 0.11 -2.95
CA ILE A 8 -12.23 1.07 -2.31
C ILE A 8 -11.00 0.34 -1.82
N ASP A 9 -9.84 0.82 -2.24
CA ASP A 9 -8.57 0.54 -1.59
C ASP A 9 -8.25 1.74 -0.68
N LEU A 10 -8.31 1.51 0.64
CA LEU A 10 -8.02 2.51 1.65
C LEU A 10 -6.59 2.35 2.15
N GLY A 11 -5.64 2.58 1.25
CA GLY A 11 -4.22 2.35 1.52
C GLY A 11 -3.55 3.46 2.35
N THR A 12 -2.48 3.10 3.04
CA THR A 12 -1.67 4.02 3.87
C THR A 12 -1.07 5.17 3.05
N ALA A 13 -0.66 4.91 1.81
CA ALA A 13 -0.05 5.91 0.94
C ALA A 13 -1.09 6.59 0.04
N ASN A 14 -1.92 5.81 -0.63
CA ASN A 14 -2.95 6.28 -1.55
C ASN A 14 -4.29 5.63 -1.22
N THR A 15 -5.36 6.37 -1.46
CA THR A 15 -6.74 5.87 -1.46
C THR A 15 -7.24 5.85 -2.90
N LEU A 16 -7.77 4.69 -3.33
CA LEU A 16 -8.31 4.50 -4.68
C LEU A 16 -9.78 4.09 -4.64
N PHE A 17 -10.58 4.66 -5.55
CA PHE A 17 -11.97 4.27 -5.76
C PHE A 17 -12.12 3.73 -7.19
N VAL A 18 -12.75 2.57 -7.30
CA VAL A 18 -12.96 1.86 -8.55
C VAL A 18 -14.45 1.60 -8.75
N VAL A 19 -14.94 1.85 -9.94
CA VAL A 19 -16.32 1.52 -10.37
C VAL A 19 -16.27 0.55 -11.54
N ASN A 20 -17.38 -0.11 -11.82
CA ASN A 20 -17.49 -1.04 -12.97
C ASN A 20 -16.38 -2.11 -13.03
N GLY A 21 -15.83 -2.50 -11.89
CA GLY A 21 -14.79 -3.53 -11.76
C GLY A 21 -13.37 -3.00 -11.83
N THR A 22 -13.00 -2.18 -12.79
CA THR A 22 -11.61 -1.75 -13.01
C THR A 22 -11.45 -0.27 -13.39
N GLU A 23 -12.52 0.49 -13.47
CA GLU A 23 -12.47 1.91 -13.79
C GLU A 23 -12.10 2.74 -12.55
N ILE A 24 -10.89 3.29 -12.51
CA ILE A 24 -10.41 4.14 -11.41
C ILE A 24 -11.04 5.52 -11.54
N VAL A 25 -11.84 5.91 -10.55
CA VAL A 25 -12.49 7.24 -10.48
C VAL A 25 -11.84 8.16 -9.45
N LEU A 26 -10.97 7.62 -8.60
CA LEU A 26 -10.15 8.39 -7.66
C LEU A 26 -8.85 7.63 -7.41
N ASP A 27 -7.71 8.31 -7.54
CA ASP A 27 -6.38 7.91 -7.07
C ASP A 27 -5.77 9.13 -6.40
N GLN A 28 -5.75 9.14 -5.08
CA GLN A 28 -5.32 10.30 -4.30
C GLN A 28 -4.43 9.87 -3.13
N PRO A 29 -3.38 10.64 -2.81
CA PRO A 29 -2.64 10.45 -1.56
C PRO A 29 -3.57 10.45 -0.34
N SER A 30 -3.35 9.53 0.60
CA SER A 30 -4.11 9.45 1.86
C SER A 30 -3.67 10.54 2.83
N VAL A 31 -3.86 11.81 2.43
CA VAL A 31 -3.44 13.00 3.16
C VAL A 31 -4.60 13.97 3.30
N VAL A 32 -4.71 14.59 4.47
CA VAL A 32 -5.68 15.65 4.75
C VAL A 32 -5.01 16.82 5.46
N ALA A 33 -5.28 18.04 5.03
CA ALA A 33 -4.84 19.26 5.68
C ALA A 33 -6.02 19.91 6.43
N LEU A 34 -5.78 20.19 7.69
CA LEU A 34 -6.74 20.80 8.61
C LEU A 34 -6.27 22.18 9.05
N GLN A 35 -7.17 23.11 9.11
CA GLN A 35 -6.94 24.43 9.71
C GLN A 35 -7.75 24.58 10.99
N THR A 36 -7.09 24.95 12.08
CA THR A 36 -7.74 25.27 13.34
C THR A 36 -7.74 26.78 13.56
N THR A 37 -8.95 27.39 13.64
CA THR A 37 -9.15 28.81 13.89
C THR A 37 -10.18 28.96 15.01
N LYS A 38 -9.81 29.63 16.10
CA LYS A 38 -10.70 29.90 17.26
C LYS A 38 -11.36 28.61 17.78
N GLY A 39 -10.59 27.51 17.89
CA GLY A 39 -11.07 26.22 18.40
C GLY A 39 -11.95 25.42 17.43
N ARG A 40 -12.15 25.89 16.20
CA ARG A 40 -12.86 25.16 15.14
C ARG A 40 -11.88 24.63 14.10
N THR A 41 -11.95 23.32 13.85
CA THR A 41 -11.13 22.63 12.85
C THR A 41 -11.94 22.39 11.58
N ARG A 42 -11.38 22.75 10.44
CA ARG A 42 -11.97 22.50 9.11
C ARG A 42 -10.96 21.85 8.17
N VAL A 43 -11.45 21.01 7.28
CA VAL A 43 -10.65 20.50 6.15
C VAL A 43 -10.44 21.64 5.16
N ILE A 44 -9.18 21.87 4.78
CA ILE A 44 -8.80 22.88 3.78
C ILE A 44 -8.26 22.26 2.49
N ALA A 45 -7.72 21.04 2.56
CA ALA A 45 -7.27 20.29 1.40
C ALA A 45 -7.27 18.79 1.71
N VAL A 46 -7.39 17.95 0.66
CA VAL A 46 -7.24 16.50 0.70
C VAL A 46 -6.44 16.01 -0.50
N GLY A 47 -5.86 14.83 -0.40
CA GLY A 47 -5.17 14.17 -1.50
C GLY A 47 -3.97 14.96 -2.03
N GLU A 48 -3.88 15.10 -3.35
CA GLU A 48 -2.79 15.81 -4.04
C GLU A 48 -2.65 17.27 -3.59
N ALA A 49 -3.77 17.94 -3.26
CA ALA A 49 -3.73 19.32 -2.78
C ALA A 49 -3.17 19.44 -1.36
N ALA A 50 -3.29 18.39 -0.54
CA ALA A 50 -2.76 18.35 0.83
C ALA A 50 -1.34 17.80 0.93
N SER A 51 -0.95 16.89 0.03
CA SER A 51 0.35 16.19 0.06
C SER A 51 1.56 17.13 0.10
N PRO A 52 1.65 18.23 -0.67
CA PRO A 52 2.76 19.17 -0.59
C PRO A 52 2.87 19.91 0.75
N MET A 53 1.81 19.90 1.56
CA MET A 53 1.75 20.57 2.86
C MET A 53 2.40 19.75 3.99
N LEU A 54 2.64 18.45 3.79
CA LEU A 54 3.26 17.59 4.80
C LEU A 54 4.61 18.14 5.24
N GLY A 55 4.75 18.39 6.55
CA GLY A 55 5.98 18.93 7.15
C GLY A 55 6.36 20.36 6.78
N LYS A 56 5.45 21.12 6.14
CA LYS A 56 5.73 22.48 5.64
C LYS A 56 4.68 23.52 6.07
N THR A 57 3.82 23.21 7.03
CA THR A 57 2.70 24.06 7.43
C THR A 57 3.03 24.96 8.62
N PRO A 58 2.44 26.17 8.70
CA PRO A 58 2.49 27.00 9.90
C PRO A 58 1.61 26.37 11.01
N GLN A 59 1.78 26.85 12.26
CA GLN A 59 1.12 26.28 13.46
C GLN A 59 -0.42 26.19 13.38
N SER A 60 -1.07 27.04 12.59
CA SER A 60 -2.54 27.05 12.43
C SER A 60 -3.06 26.01 11.43
N ILE A 61 -2.16 25.37 10.68
CA ILE A 61 -2.48 24.36 9.67
C ILE A 61 -1.67 23.10 9.98
N GLU A 62 -2.31 21.95 9.94
CA GLU A 62 -1.64 20.66 10.11
C GLU A 62 -2.04 19.71 8.99
N ALA A 63 -1.05 19.11 8.33
CA ALA A 63 -1.27 18.07 7.33
C ALA A 63 -0.99 16.69 7.95
N TYR A 64 -1.93 15.76 7.79
CA TYR A 64 -1.91 14.44 8.40
C TYR A 64 -2.01 13.33 7.35
N THR A 65 -1.39 12.20 7.68
CA THR A 65 -1.68 10.90 7.09
C THR A 65 -2.51 10.10 8.09
N PRO A 66 -3.84 10.05 7.95
CA PRO A 66 -4.72 9.46 8.97
C PRO A 66 -4.64 7.93 9.04
N LEU A 67 -4.03 7.33 8.01
CA LEU A 67 -3.79 5.89 7.92
C LEU A 67 -2.30 5.62 8.16
N ARG A 68 -1.99 4.65 9.00
CA ARG A 68 -0.63 4.21 9.29
C ARG A 68 -0.59 2.70 9.38
N GLU A 69 0.38 2.09 8.70
CA GLU A 69 0.59 0.65 8.79
C GLU A 69 -0.69 -0.17 8.54
N GLY A 70 -1.46 0.24 7.51
CA GLY A 70 -2.70 -0.41 7.10
C GLY A 70 -3.94 -0.10 7.95
N VAL A 71 -3.81 0.65 9.06
CA VAL A 71 -4.92 0.91 9.97
C VAL A 71 -5.21 2.40 10.14
N ILE A 72 -6.43 2.71 10.62
CA ILE A 72 -6.82 4.08 10.96
C ILE A 72 -6.12 4.50 12.26
N ALA A 73 -5.17 5.43 12.15
CA ALA A 73 -4.47 5.99 13.31
C ALA A 73 -5.28 7.11 14.00
N ASN A 74 -6.13 7.81 13.25
CA ASN A 74 -7.03 8.83 13.76
C ASN A 74 -8.37 8.76 13.04
N PHE A 75 -9.39 8.32 13.76
CA PHE A 75 -10.73 8.07 13.22
C PHE A 75 -11.39 9.33 12.66
N ASP A 76 -11.42 10.42 13.45
CA ASP A 76 -12.10 11.66 13.05
C ASP A 76 -11.48 12.29 11.81
N ILE A 77 -10.17 12.18 11.66
CA ILE A 77 -9.45 12.71 10.51
C ILE A 77 -9.64 11.81 9.29
N ALA A 78 -9.60 10.48 9.47
CA ALA A 78 -9.87 9.52 8.40
C ALA A 78 -11.30 9.66 7.86
N GLU A 79 -12.30 9.80 8.74
CA GLU A 79 -13.69 10.04 8.34
C GLU A 79 -13.84 11.29 7.47
N LYS A 80 -13.20 12.40 7.87
CA LYS A 80 -13.21 13.63 7.07
C LYS A 80 -12.56 13.48 5.70
N MET A 81 -11.46 12.72 5.63
CA MET A 81 -10.79 12.43 4.37
C MET A 81 -11.67 11.57 3.46
N ILE A 82 -12.24 10.49 4.00
CA ILE A 82 -13.14 9.58 3.27
C ILE A 82 -14.37 10.33 2.76
N ASP A 83 -15.01 11.16 3.60
CA ASP A 83 -16.16 12.00 3.20
C ASP A 83 -15.80 12.94 2.05
N ALA A 84 -14.63 13.58 2.10
CA ALA A 84 -14.15 14.43 1.03
C ALA A 84 -13.89 13.66 -0.27
N PHE A 85 -13.27 12.49 -0.19
CA PHE A 85 -13.02 11.63 -1.35
C PHE A 85 -14.32 11.08 -1.96
N PHE A 86 -15.29 10.71 -1.12
CA PHE A 86 -16.62 10.33 -1.59
C PHE A 86 -17.29 11.43 -2.39
N LYS A 87 -17.22 12.68 -1.92
CA LYS A 87 -17.79 13.84 -2.63
C LYS A 87 -17.11 14.10 -3.98
N ILE A 88 -15.83 13.81 -4.10
CA ILE A 88 -15.08 13.94 -5.35
C ILE A 88 -15.42 12.79 -6.32
N ALA A 89 -15.37 11.55 -5.83
CA ALA A 89 -15.46 10.36 -6.68
C ALA A 89 -16.90 9.96 -7.03
N VAL A 90 -17.83 10.22 -6.12
CA VAL A 90 -19.19 9.69 -6.19
C VAL A 90 -20.21 10.81 -6.01
N PRO A 91 -20.88 11.26 -7.06
CA PRO A 91 -22.00 12.17 -6.89
C PRO A 91 -23.14 11.44 -6.15
N VAL A 92 -23.10 11.50 -4.81
CA VAL A 92 -24.11 10.92 -3.93
C VAL A 92 -25.34 11.80 -3.98
N THR A 93 -26.43 11.26 -4.51
CA THR A 93 -27.73 11.91 -4.40
C THR A 93 -28.55 11.22 -3.31
N LYS A 94 -29.54 11.91 -2.74
CA LYS A 94 -30.47 11.33 -1.73
C LYS A 94 -31.12 10.04 -2.20
N PHE A 95 -31.21 9.81 -3.51
CA PHE A 95 -31.88 8.67 -4.13
C PHE A 95 -30.94 7.49 -4.49
N PHE A 96 -29.63 7.71 -4.56
CA PHE A 96 -28.67 6.71 -5.05
C PHE A 96 -27.47 6.60 -4.14
N LYS A 97 -27.55 5.68 -3.16
CA LYS A 97 -26.43 5.33 -2.30
C LYS A 97 -25.76 4.07 -2.84
N PRO A 98 -24.41 4.07 -3.02
CA PRO A 98 -23.69 2.91 -3.55
C PRO A 98 -23.61 1.75 -2.55
N VAL A 99 -23.36 0.55 -3.07
CA VAL A 99 -22.81 -0.58 -2.31
C VAL A 99 -21.30 -0.51 -2.46
N VAL A 100 -20.59 -0.58 -1.34
CA VAL A 100 -19.12 -0.44 -1.30
C VAL A 100 -18.49 -1.74 -0.82
N ILE A 101 -17.44 -2.18 -1.49
CA ILE A 101 -16.51 -3.18 -0.98
C ILE A 101 -15.19 -2.46 -0.70
N VAL A 102 -14.66 -2.60 0.49
CA VAL A 102 -13.38 -1.99 0.90
C VAL A 102 -12.44 -3.06 1.41
N CYS A 103 -11.16 -2.96 1.06
CA CYS A 103 -10.15 -3.84 1.61
C CYS A 103 -9.80 -3.47 3.06
N VAL A 104 -9.39 -4.48 3.81
CA VAL A 104 -8.85 -4.36 5.16
C VAL A 104 -7.61 -5.24 5.27
N PRO A 105 -6.58 -4.85 6.04
CA PRO A 105 -5.40 -5.69 6.24
C PRO A 105 -5.77 -7.06 6.80
N PHE A 106 -4.96 -8.07 6.47
CA PHE A 106 -5.10 -9.39 7.07
C PHE A 106 -4.87 -9.29 8.60
N GLY A 107 -5.76 -9.89 9.37
CA GLY A 107 -5.68 -9.83 10.84
C GLY A 107 -6.14 -8.50 11.46
N ALA A 108 -6.75 -7.59 10.69
CA ALA A 108 -7.36 -6.39 11.25
C ALA A 108 -8.39 -6.74 12.33
N THR A 109 -8.33 -6.02 13.46
CA THR A 109 -9.21 -6.23 14.61
C THR A 109 -10.66 -5.88 14.27
N ALA A 110 -11.62 -6.43 15.03
CA ALA A 110 -13.05 -6.10 14.89
C ALA A 110 -13.31 -4.59 15.06
N VAL A 111 -12.53 -3.92 15.91
CA VAL A 111 -12.64 -2.46 16.14
C VAL A 111 -12.21 -1.68 14.90
N GLU A 112 -11.08 -2.04 14.30
CA GLU A 112 -10.56 -1.42 13.07
C GLU A 112 -11.50 -1.65 11.88
N LYS A 113 -11.98 -2.90 11.70
CA LYS A 113 -12.96 -3.26 10.67
C LYS A 113 -14.23 -2.43 10.82
N ARG A 114 -14.78 -2.33 12.05
CA ARG A 114 -15.96 -1.53 12.34
C ARG A 114 -15.73 -0.04 12.09
N ALA A 115 -14.55 0.49 12.43
CA ALA A 115 -14.20 1.87 12.20
C ALA A 115 -14.23 2.24 10.71
N ILE A 116 -13.60 1.42 9.86
CA ILE A 116 -13.61 1.58 8.40
C ILE A 116 -15.05 1.52 7.86
N GLN A 117 -15.80 0.50 8.28
CA GLN A 117 -17.19 0.32 7.81
C GLN A 117 -18.08 1.51 8.17
N GLN A 118 -17.99 2.02 9.42
CA GLN A 118 -18.78 3.16 9.88
C GLN A 118 -18.41 4.45 9.16
N SER A 119 -17.12 4.72 8.95
CA SER A 119 -16.66 5.90 8.20
C SER A 119 -17.24 5.95 6.78
N ILE A 120 -17.25 4.79 6.09
CA ILE A 120 -17.77 4.71 4.73
C ILE A 120 -19.31 4.79 4.70
N LEU A 121 -20.00 4.23 5.70
CA LEU A 121 -21.45 4.38 5.84
C LEU A 121 -21.82 5.85 6.11
N ALA A 122 -21.09 6.54 6.99
CA ALA A 122 -21.28 7.96 7.30
C ALA A 122 -21.05 8.84 6.07
N ALA A 123 -20.06 8.52 5.22
CA ALA A 123 -19.80 9.20 3.94
C ALA A 123 -20.91 8.98 2.88
N GLY A 124 -21.88 8.11 3.13
CA GLY A 124 -23.07 7.98 2.30
C GLY A 124 -23.26 6.65 1.57
N ALA A 125 -22.46 5.64 1.85
CA ALA A 125 -22.69 4.29 1.34
C ALA A 125 -24.02 3.71 1.86
N LYS A 126 -24.66 2.84 1.07
CA LYS A 126 -25.86 2.11 1.49
C LYS A 126 -25.51 0.89 2.34
N ARG A 127 -24.48 0.17 1.93
CA ARG A 127 -23.97 -1.04 2.55
C ARG A 127 -22.49 -1.13 2.28
N VAL A 128 -21.72 -1.60 3.24
CA VAL A 128 -20.27 -1.76 3.17
C VAL A 128 -19.93 -3.21 3.45
N GLY A 129 -19.25 -3.86 2.51
CA GLY A 129 -18.64 -5.16 2.69
C GLY A 129 -17.13 -5.00 2.82
N LEU A 130 -16.51 -5.84 3.63
CA LEU A 130 -15.08 -5.90 3.84
C LEU A 130 -14.50 -7.11 3.14
N ILE A 131 -13.35 -6.95 2.50
CA ILE A 131 -12.55 -8.02 1.91
C ILE A 131 -11.12 -7.89 2.43
N GLU A 132 -10.47 -9.01 2.70
CA GLU A 132 -9.07 -8.98 3.15
C GLU A 132 -8.15 -8.56 2.00
N GLU A 133 -7.21 -7.67 2.31
CA GLU A 133 -6.29 -7.04 1.34
C GLU A 133 -5.56 -8.05 0.45
N PRO A 134 -4.96 -9.16 0.96
CA PRO A 134 -4.29 -10.13 0.11
C PRO A 134 -5.25 -10.87 -0.83
N MET A 135 -6.51 -11.09 -0.45
CA MET A 135 -7.53 -11.67 -1.36
C MET A 135 -7.85 -10.69 -2.49
N ALA A 136 -8.06 -9.41 -2.15
CA ALA A 136 -8.30 -8.38 -3.15
C ALA A 136 -7.07 -8.23 -4.08
N ALA A 137 -5.87 -8.20 -3.52
CA ALA A 137 -4.62 -8.14 -4.28
C ALA A 137 -4.52 -9.27 -5.31
N ALA A 138 -4.78 -10.52 -4.89
CA ALA A 138 -4.73 -11.69 -5.76
C ALA A 138 -5.80 -11.64 -6.87
N MET A 139 -7.03 -11.24 -6.53
CA MET A 139 -8.10 -11.06 -7.52
C MET A 139 -7.74 -10.02 -8.58
N GLY A 140 -7.22 -8.86 -8.14
CA GLY A 140 -6.84 -7.78 -9.04
C GLY A 140 -5.58 -8.05 -9.84
N ALA A 141 -4.66 -8.89 -9.34
CA ALA A 141 -3.52 -9.41 -10.07
C ALA A 141 -3.89 -10.53 -11.08
N GLY A 142 -5.18 -10.95 -11.11
CA GLY A 142 -5.64 -11.98 -12.04
C GLY A 142 -5.32 -13.40 -11.64
N LEU A 143 -4.94 -13.66 -10.38
CA LEU A 143 -4.66 -15.01 -9.90
C LEU A 143 -5.95 -15.85 -9.85
N PRO A 144 -5.84 -17.18 -10.09
CA PRO A 144 -6.99 -18.08 -10.12
C PRO A 144 -7.48 -18.43 -8.71
N VAL A 145 -7.92 -17.41 -7.92
CA VAL A 145 -8.26 -17.53 -6.49
C VAL A 145 -9.30 -18.62 -6.18
N SER A 146 -10.19 -18.95 -7.14
CA SER A 146 -11.21 -20.00 -6.96
C SER A 146 -10.72 -21.41 -7.30
N SER A 147 -9.48 -21.56 -7.81
CA SER A 147 -8.87 -22.84 -8.14
C SER A 147 -8.51 -23.61 -6.86
N PRO A 148 -8.50 -24.95 -6.88
CA PRO A 148 -7.92 -25.73 -5.80
C PRO A 148 -6.38 -25.65 -5.71
N LYS A 149 -5.72 -25.11 -6.75
CA LYS A 149 -4.28 -24.84 -6.70
C LYS A 149 -3.94 -23.70 -5.76
N GLY A 150 -2.78 -23.82 -5.09
CA GLY A 150 -2.21 -22.75 -4.26
C GLY A 150 -1.68 -21.61 -5.11
N SER A 151 -2.15 -20.38 -4.88
CA SER A 151 -1.60 -19.16 -5.48
C SER A 151 -1.01 -18.29 -4.39
N MET A 152 0.26 -17.86 -4.53
CA MET A 152 0.91 -16.98 -3.56
C MET A 152 0.99 -15.56 -4.06
N ILE A 153 0.51 -14.64 -3.24
CA ILE A 153 0.56 -13.20 -3.46
C ILE A 153 1.40 -12.54 -2.36
N VAL A 154 2.22 -11.56 -2.74
CA VAL A 154 2.95 -10.68 -1.82
C VAL A 154 2.63 -9.26 -2.22
N ASP A 155 1.81 -8.60 -1.43
CA ASP A 155 1.42 -7.21 -1.64
C ASP A 155 2.26 -6.28 -0.78
N ILE A 156 3.12 -5.49 -1.41
CA ILE A 156 4.01 -4.53 -0.74
C ILE A 156 3.41 -3.14 -0.85
N GLY A 157 2.58 -2.80 0.12
CA GLY A 157 1.90 -1.52 0.21
C GLY A 157 2.78 -0.37 0.71
N GLY A 158 2.15 0.75 1.04
CA GLY A 158 2.84 1.90 1.63
C GLY A 158 3.25 1.68 3.09
N GLY A 159 2.40 1.04 3.88
CA GLY A 159 2.60 0.83 5.32
C GLY A 159 2.94 -0.60 5.72
N THR A 160 2.39 -1.57 5.01
CA THR A 160 2.46 -3.00 5.31
C THR A 160 2.90 -3.82 4.09
N THR A 161 3.31 -5.05 4.35
CA THR A 161 3.41 -6.09 3.33
C THR A 161 2.53 -7.25 3.76
N GLU A 162 1.59 -7.63 2.89
CA GLU A 162 0.67 -8.74 3.08
C GLU A 162 1.15 -9.93 2.23
N ILE A 163 1.32 -11.08 2.86
CA ILE A 163 1.80 -12.31 2.22
C ILE A 163 0.74 -13.37 2.43
N ALA A 164 0.22 -13.99 1.37
CA ALA A 164 -0.80 -15.02 1.52
C ALA A 164 -0.72 -16.10 0.45
N ILE A 165 -1.10 -17.33 0.84
CA ILE A 165 -1.43 -18.44 -0.05
C ILE A 165 -2.94 -18.60 -0.06
N ILE A 166 -3.51 -18.57 -1.26
CA ILE A 166 -4.93 -18.61 -1.53
C ILE A 166 -5.27 -19.86 -2.33
N SER A 167 -6.35 -20.54 -1.95
CA SER A 167 -6.90 -21.70 -2.66
C SER A 167 -8.41 -21.77 -2.41
N LEU A 168 -9.20 -22.21 -3.38
CA LEU A 168 -10.66 -22.43 -3.28
C LEU A 168 -11.42 -21.20 -2.76
N GLY A 169 -10.96 -19.99 -3.08
CA GLY A 169 -11.55 -18.74 -2.65
C GLY A 169 -11.30 -18.37 -1.19
N GLY A 170 -10.40 -19.07 -0.50
CA GLY A 170 -10.02 -18.79 0.88
C GLY A 170 -8.53 -18.50 1.04
N ILE A 171 -8.20 -17.72 2.05
CA ILE A 171 -6.80 -17.54 2.50
C ILE A 171 -6.46 -18.73 3.38
N VAL A 172 -5.50 -19.54 2.94
CA VAL A 172 -5.05 -20.74 3.67
C VAL A 172 -4.02 -20.41 4.72
N CYS A 173 -3.01 -19.63 4.33
CA CYS A 173 -1.97 -19.11 5.21
C CYS A 173 -1.69 -17.66 4.84
N ALA A 174 -1.47 -16.82 5.83
CA ALA A 174 -1.05 -15.45 5.59
C ALA A 174 -0.18 -14.91 6.72
N SER A 175 0.57 -13.87 6.40
CA SER A 175 1.31 -13.02 7.33
C SER A 175 1.19 -11.57 6.89
N SER A 176 1.12 -10.67 7.88
CA SER A 176 1.16 -9.23 7.68
C SER A 176 2.32 -8.64 8.46
N ILE A 177 3.22 -7.92 7.79
CA ILE A 177 4.35 -7.25 8.41
C ILE A 177 4.28 -5.74 8.18
N ARG A 178 4.73 -4.97 9.19
CA ARG A 178 4.74 -3.50 9.15
C ARG A 178 5.95 -2.94 8.41
N ILE A 179 6.22 -3.50 7.25
CA ILE A 179 7.27 -3.07 6.32
C ILE A 179 6.58 -2.78 4.98
N GLY A 180 6.68 -1.56 4.52
CA GLY A 180 6.15 -1.10 3.24
C GLY A 180 6.95 0.09 2.74
N GLY A 181 6.50 0.75 1.68
CA GLY A 181 7.19 1.87 1.04
C GLY A 181 7.66 2.97 1.99
N ASN A 182 6.84 3.31 2.98
CA ASN A 182 7.18 4.33 3.98
C ASN A 182 8.31 3.88 4.93
N HIS A 183 8.46 2.56 5.14
CA HIS A 183 9.58 2.03 5.92
C HIS A 183 10.89 2.15 5.15
N TYR A 184 10.87 1.84 3.84
CA TYR A 184 12.00 2.07 2.95
C TYR A 184 12.44 3.55 2.97
N ASP A 185 11.49 4.48 2.90
CA ASP A 185 11.79 5.92 2.94
C ASP A 185 12.46 6.34 4.25
N ARG A 186 12.02 5.81 5.39
CA ARG A 186 12.66 6.04 6.70
C ARG A 186 14.08 5.51 6.73
N VAL A 187 14.31 4.28 6.26
CA VAL A 187 15.64 3.66 6.20
C VAL A 187 16.57 4.45 5.28
N ILE A 188 16.09 4.94 4.16
CA ILE A 188 16.84 5.81 3.25
C ILE A 188 17.22 7.11 3.94
N ALA A 189 16.28 7.80 4.58
CA ALA A 189 16.54 9.04 5.30
C ALA A 189 17.56 8.86 6.44
N ASP A 190 17.44 7.75 7.19
CA ASP A 190 18.39 7.41 8.26
C ASP A 190 19.78 7.08 7.72
N THR A 191 19.87 6.40 6.57
CA THR A 191 21.13 6.09 5.89
C THR A 191 21.83 7.38 5.43
N VAL A 192 21.08 8.29 4.81
CA VAL A 192 21.60 9.61 4.41
C VAL A 192 22.07 10.40 5.62
N ARG A 193 21.32 10.40 6.71
CA ARG A 193 21.71 11.08 7.95
C ARG A 193 22.98 10.51 8.56
N LYS A 194 23.09 9.18 8.64
CA LYS A 194 24.24 8.51 9.28
C LYS A 194 25.50 8.57 8.43
N ASN A 195 25.39 8.29 7.14
CA ASN A 195 26.55 8.10 6.27
C ASN A 195 26.99 9.40 5.58
N LEU A 196 26.06 10.33 5.33
CA LEU A 196 26.33 11.56 4.57
C LEU A 196 26.13 12.83 5.40
N GLU A 197 25.77 12.67 6.69
CA GLU A 197 25.57 13.76 7.64
C GLU A 197 24.56 14.81 7.14
N LEU A 198 23.51 14.36 6.46
CA LEU A 198 22.47 15.19 5.87
C LEU A 198 21.09 14.77 6.37
N ILE A 199 20.32 15.70 6.90
CA ILE A 199 18.91 15.52 7.26
C ILE A 199 18.06 15.88 6.04
N ILE A 200 17.22 14.94 5.59
CA ILE A 200 16.32 15.11 4.47
C ILE A 200 14.86 14.85 4.89
N GLY A 201 13.90 15.42 4.17
CA GLY A 201 12.47 15.13 4.36
C GLY A 201 12.05 13.82 3.71
N THR A 202 10.87 13.31 4.11
CA THR A 202 10.29 12.06 3.59
C THR A 202 10.08 12.07 2.07
N SER A 203 9.59 13.17 1.50
CA SER A 203 9.43 13.32 0.05
C SER A 203 10.75 13.22 -0.71
N THR A 204 11.86 13.69 -0.12
CA THR A 204 13.19 13.54 -0.70
C THR A 204 13.67 12.10 -0.61
N ALA A 205 13.43 11.41 0.51
CA ALA A 205 13.76 10.00 0.67
C ALA A 205 12.98 9.13 -0.33
N GLU A 206 11.70 9.40 -0.52
CA GLU A 206 10.87 8.72 -1.52
C GLU A 206 11.41 8.91 -2.94
N ARG A 207 11.82 10.13 -3.31
CA ARG A 207 12.47 10.38 -4.62
C ARG A 207 13.75 9.56 -4.77
N ILE A 208 14.59 9.48 -3.74
CA ILE A 208 15.81 8.65 -3.76
C ILE A 208 15.44 7.18 -3.97
N LYS A 209 14.39 6.67 -3.31
CA LYS A 209 13.88 5.31 -3.50
C LYS A 209 13.58 5.01 -4.98
N PHE A 210 12.84 5.89 -5.66
CA PHE A 210 12.47 5.68 -7.05
C PHE A 210 13.61 5.89 -8.04
N GLU A 211 14.48 6.89 -7.81
CA GLU A 211 15.47 7.29 -8.80
C GLU A 211 16.79 6.52 -8.66
N VAL A 212 17.19 6.15 -7.44
CA VAL A 212 18.53 5.68 -7.13
C VAL A 212 18.56 4.26 -6.58
N VAL A 213 17.66 3.91 -5.66
CA VAL A 213 17.72 2.67 -4.88
C VAL A 213 17.44 1.43 -5.73
N THR A 214 18.14 0.34 -5.44
CA THR A 214 17.92 -1.01 -5.99
C THR A 214 18.08 -2.04 -4.89
N ALA A 215 17.35 -3.13 -4.96
CA ALA A 215 17.50 -4.30 -4.09
C ALA A 215 18.66 -5.23 -4.52
N ALA A 216 19.18 -5.08 -5.74
CA ALA A 216 20.22 -5.94 -6.29
C ALA A 216 21.57 -5.75 -5.60
N GLU A 217 22.24 -6.88 -5.28
CA GLU A 217 23.53 -6.92 -4.59
C GLU A 217 24.73 -6.55 -5.47
N SER A 218 24.69 -6.84 -6.76
CA SER A 218 25.88 -6.79 -7.61
C SER A 218 25.74 -5.81 -8.76
N PHE A 219 26.84 -5.09 -8.95
CA PHE A 219 27.11 -4.18 -10.06
C PHE A 219 27.54 -4.91 -11.35
N GLU A 220 27.42 -6.23 -11.42
CA GLU A 220 27.87 -7.02 -12.59
C GLU A 220 26.98 -6.83 -13.82
N ASP A 221 25.75 -6.35 -13.64
CA ASP A 221 24.96 -5.92 -14.78
C ASP A 221 25.34 -4.47 -15.15
N GLN A 222 26.32 -4.35 -16.04
CA GLN A 222 26.84 -3.07 -16.58
C GLN A 222 25.77 -2.16 -17.24
N ARG A 223 24.51 -2.61 -17.28
CA ARG A 223 23.34 -1.83 -17.73
C ARG A 223 22.70 -1.00 -16.64
N THR A 224 22.96 -1.26 -15.36
CA THR A 224 22.55 -0.40 -14.25
C THR A 224 23.67 0.57 -13.91
N SER A 225 23.85 1.60 -14.77
CA SER A 225 24.70 2.75 -14.46
C SER A 225 24.39 3.25 -13.05
N PHE A 226 25.42 3.52 -12.25
CA PHE A 226 25.33 4.21 -10.96
C PHE A 226 24.47 5.47 -11.14
N ARG A 227 23.18 5.36 -10.86
CA ARG A 227 22.35 6.55 -10.86
C ARG A 227 22.78 7.37 -9.65
N SER A 228 23.27 8.56 -9.91
CA SER A 228 23.59 9.54 -8.90
C SER A 228 22.58 10.67 -8.94
N PHE A 229 22.25 11.18 -7.78
CA PHE A 229 21.27 12.23 -7.60
C PHE A 229 21.76 13.24 -6.56
N VAL A 230 21.65 14.54 -6.87
CA VAL A 230 22.01 15.60 -5.92
C VAL A 230 20.82 15.87 -5.01
N VAL A 231 21.06 15.73 -3.71
CA VAL A 231 20.07 15.90 -2.64
C VAL A 231 20.40 17.12 -1.82
N ASN A 232 19.41 17.97 -1.59
CA ASN A 232 19.52 19.13 -0.71
C ASN A 232 18.89 18.81 0.65
N GLY A 233 19.51 19.27 1.73
CA GLY A 233 19.00 19.08 3.08
C GLY A 233 19.73 19.97 4.08
N ILE A 234 19.65 19.62 5.34
CA ILE A 234 20.31 20.33 6.46
C ILE A 234 21.44 19.45 6.99
N GLY A 235 22.64 19.99 7.09
CA GLY A 235 23.77 19.31 7.71
C GLY A 235 23.46 18.92 9.16
N SER A 236 23.58 17.63 9.50
CA SER A 236 23.18 17.11 10.82
C SER A 236 24.03 17.61 11.97
N ARG A 237 25.27 18.07 11.71
CA ARG A 237 26.20 18.59 12.74
C ARG A 237 26.09 20.10 12.97
N ASN A 238 25.89 20.87 11.91
CA ASN A 238 25.98 22.33 11.96
C ASN A 238 24.67 23.06 11.66
N GLY A 239 23.59 22.35 11.27
CA GLY A 239 22.30 22.93 10.97
C GLY A 239 22.25 23.80 9.71
N THR A 240 23.30 23.81 8.89
CA THR A 240 23.36 24.66 7.67
C THR A 240 22.83 23.90 6.44
N PRO A 241 22.24 24.61 5.47
CA PRO A 241 21.88 24.00 4.18
C PRO A 241 23.11 23.39 3.49
N LYS A 242 22.94 22.16 2.98
CA LYS A 242 24.01 21.38 2.32
C LYS A 242 23.43 20.58 1.16
N ALA A 243 24.21 20.41 0.10
CA ALA A 243 23.92 19.50 -1.00
C ALA A 243 24.90 18.33 -1.01
N VAL A 244 24.41 17.12 -1.25
CA VAL A 244 25.23 15.89 -1.32
C VAL A 244 24.78 15.04 -2.49
N THR A 245 25.74 14.41 -3.19
CA THR A 245 25.43 13.42 -4.22
C THR A 245 25.23 12.05 -3.57
N VAL A 246 24.07 11.42 -3.81
CA VAL A 246 23.75 10.04 -3.41
C VAL A 246 23.85 9.11 -4.61
N ASN A 247 24.22 7.85 -4.38
CA ASN A 247 24.20 6.78 -5.37
C ASN A 247 23.67 5.48 -4.76
N SER A 248 23.37 4.48 -5.59
CA SER A 248 22.82 3.20 -5.14
C SER A 248 23.66 2.47 -4.09
N GLY A 249 25.00 2.57 -4.17
CA GLY A 249 25.92 1.93 -3.23
C GLY A 249 25.75 2.39 -1.78
N HIS A 250 25.30 3.62 -1.54
CA HIS A 250 25.00 4.11 -0.20
C HIS A 250 23.89 3.33 0.52
N PHE A 251 23.01 2.66 -0.22
CA PHE A 251 21.81 2.03 0.30
C PHE A 251 21.83 0.49 0.27
N THR A 252 22.82 -0.13 -0.41
CA THR A 252 22.90 -1.58 -0.63
C THR A 252 22.70 -2.37 0.67
N SER A 253 23.49 -2.11 1.70
CA SER A 253 23.40 -2.83 2.98
C SER A 253 22.02 -2.69 3.64
N ALA A 254 21.44 -1.52 3.57
CA ALA A 254 20.10 -1.26 4.15
C ALA A 254 19.01 -2.00 3.37
N MET A 255 19.10 -2.04 2.05
CA MET A 255 18.13 -2.76 1.20
C MET A 255 18.25 -4.27 1.37
N LEU A 256 19.46 -4.82 1.48
CA LEU A 256 19.69 -6.24 1.77
C LEU A 256 19.01 -6.66 3.07
N ASN A 257 19.13 -5.87 4.13
CA ASN A 257 18.48 -6.16 5.40
C ASN A 257 16.94 -6.19 5.26
N LEU A 258 16.34 -5.24 4.54
CA LEU A 258 14.89 -5.22 4.32
C LEU A 258 14.43 -6.39 3.46
N THR A 259 15.16 -6.73 2.42
CA THR A 259 14.87 -7.88 1.54
C THR A 259 14.97 -9.21 2.30
N SER A 260 15.96 -9.36 3.20
CA SER A 260 16.12 -10.55 4.05
C SER A 260 14.93 -10.74 5.02
N ILE A 261 14.38 -9.65 5.57
CA ILE A 261 13.18 -9.75 6.40
C ILE A 261 11.99 -10.23 5.56
N LEU A 262 11.80 -9.66 4.39
CA LEU A 262 10.72 -10.05 3.48
C LEU A 262 10.86 -11.52 3.05
N GLU A 263 12.08 -11.96 2.70
CA GLU A 263 12.38 -13.35 2.37
C GLU A 263 12.03 -14.30 3.52
N THR A 264 12.41 -13.94 4.75
CA THR A 264 12.13 -14.74 5.96
C THR A 264 10.62 -14.92 6.15
N GLU A 265 9.83 -13.87 5.97
CA GLU A 265 8.38 -13.94 6.10
C GLU A 265 7.72 -14.76 4.98
N ILE A 266 8.20 -14.63 3.74
CA ILE A 266 7.73 -15.47 2.63
C ILE A 266 7.98 -16.95 2.93
N ARG A 267 9.18 -17.31 3.38
CA ARG A 267 9.51 -18.68 3.80
C ARG A 267 8.62 -19.16 4.94
N SER A 268 8.37 -18.33 5.94
CA SER A 268 7.50 -18.66 7.07
C SER A 268 6.06 -18.98 6.63
N VAL A 269 5.52 -18.27 5.65
CA VAL A 269 4.19 -18.57 5.09
C VAL A 269 4.18 -19.87 4.31
N LEU A 270 5.22 -20.13 3.50
CA LEU A 270 5.38 -21.39 2.77
C LEU A 270 5.48 -22.58 3.73
N GLU A 271 6.29 -22.49 4.78
CA GLU A 271 6.48 -23.56 5.78
C GLU A 271 5.19 -23.90 6.55
N LYS A 272 4.32 -22.91 6.78
CA LYS A 272 3.03 -23.11 7.46
C LYS A 272 1.94 -23.64 6.53
N SER A 273 2.16 -23.63 5.22
CA SER A 273 1.15 -24.06 4.25
C SER A 273 1.10 -25.58 4.13
N PRO A 274 -0.05 -26.15 3.70
CA PRO A 274 -0.11 -27.54 3.29
C PRO A 274 0.93 -27.85 2.18
N PRO A 275 1.62 -29.01 2.24
CA PRO A 275 2.70 -29.35 1.31
C PRO A 275 2.30 -29.29 -0.17
N ASP A 276 1.06 -29.69 -0.50
CA ASP A 276 0.58 -29.67 -1.88
C ASP A 276 0.44 -28.23 -2.41
N LEU A 277 -0.02 -27.29 -1.57
CA LEU A 277 -0.11 -25.88 -1.95
C LEU A 277 1.26 -25.22 -2.04
N ALA A 278 2.22 -25.60 -1.19
CA ALA A 278 3.60 -25.14 -1.32
C ALA A 278 4.24 -25.66 -2.62
N ALA A 279 3.93 -26.89 -3.04
CA ALA A 279 4.36 -27.45 -4.32
C ALA A 279 3.75 -26.69 -5.51
N ASP A 280 2.48 -26.31 -5.44
CA ASP A 280 1.85 -25.47 -6.46
C ASP A 280 2.57 -24.11 -6.58
N VAL A 281 2.88 -23.45 -5.46
CA VAL A 281 3.62 -22.18 -5.45
C VAL A 281 5.03 -22.35 -6.02
N TYR A 282 5.70 -23.46 -5.77
CA TYR A 282 7.01 -23.76 -6.36
C TYR A 282 6.94 -23.85 -7.89
N LEU A 283 5.86 -24.43 -8.43
CA LEU A 283 5.66 -24.61 -9.87
C LEU A 283 5.16 -23.35 -10.57
N ASP A 284 4.18 -22.66 -9.98
CA ASP A 284 3.49 -21.53 -10.61
C ASP A 284 4.15 -20.17 -10.24
N GLY A 285 4.96 -20.15 -9.19
CA GLY A 285 5.69 -18.95 -8.73
C GLY A 285 4.94 -18.10 -7.72
N ILE A 286 5.58 -16.99 -7.36
CA ILE A 286 5.07 -15.97 -6.42
C ILE A 286 4.78 -14.70 -7.21
N THR A 287 3.62 -14.08 -6.97
CA THR A 287 3.25 -12.81 -7.58
C THR A 287 3.46 -11.66 -6.59
N LEU A 288 4.29 -10.68 -6.96
CA LEU A 288 4.46 -9.43 -6.23
C LEU A 288 3.45 -8.39 -6.72
N THR A 289 2.87 -7.66 -5.80
CA THR A 289 1.99 -6.52 -6.07
C THR A 289 2.21 -5.39 -5.06
N GLY A 290 1.43 -4.31 -5.18
CA GLY A 290 1.65 -3.10 -4.42
C GLY A 290 2.73 -2.20 -5.02
N GLY A 291 2.78 -0.95 -4.58
CA GLY A 291 3.78 0.02 -5.05
C GLY A 291 5.22 -0.36 -4.75
N GLY A 292 5.44 -1.09 -3.64
CA GLY A 292 6.76 -1.56 -3.23
C GLY A 292 7.34 -2.67 -4.13
N ALA A 293 6.50 -3.43 -4.84
CA ALA A 293 6.93 -4.42 -5.82
C ALA A 293 7.74 -3.81 -6.99
N LEU A 294 7.58 -2.51 -7.21
CA LEU A 294 8.30 -1.76 -8.25
C LEU A 294 9.74 -1.38 -7.85
N LEU A 295 10.18 -1.72 -6.63
CA LEU A 295 11.57 -1.52 -6.24
C LEU A 295 12.47 -2.35 -7.17
N ARG A 296 13.40 -1.66 -7.82
CA ARG A 296 14.26 -2.26 -8.85
C ARG A 296 15.04 -3.46 -8.32
N GLY A 297 15.03 -4.56 -9.07
CA GLY A 297 15.75 -5.79 -8.74
C GLY A 297 15.15 -6.62 -7.61
N LEU A 298 14.04 -6.19 -6.98
CA LEU A 298 13.46 -6.92 -5.86
C LEU A 298 12.97 -8.31 -6.26
N ALA A 299 12.25 -8.43 -7.37
CA ALA A 299 11.75 -9.70 -7.87
C ALA A 299 12.90 -10.68 -8.18
N ASP A 300 13.98 -10.18 -8.81
CA ASP A 300 15.14 -11.00 -9.17
C ASP A 300 15.88 -11.50 -7.93
N VAL A 301 16.11 -10.61 -6.95
CA VAL A 301 16.75 -10.97 -5.68
C VAL A 301 15.94 -12.02 -4.93
N LEU A 302 14.64 -11.82 -4.81
CA LEU A 302 13.74 -12.79 -4.16
C LEU A 302 13.69 -14.12 -4.92
N SER A 303 13.63 -14.08 -6.27
CA SER A 303 13.66 -15.32 -7.07
C SER A 303 14.93 -16.13 -6.81
N LYS A 304 16.09 -15.45 -6.78
CA LYS A 304 17.38 -16.09 -6.55
C LYS A 304 17.49 -16.66 -5.14
N SER A 305 17.07 -15.91 -4.12
CA SER A 305 17.21 -16.32 -2.72
C SER A 305 16.23 -17.43 -2.33
N LEU A 306 14.97 -17.35 -2.85
CA LEU A 306 13.93 -18.33 -2.56
C LEU A 306 14.06 -19.63 -3.42
N GLY A 307 14.70 -19.54 -4.59
CA GLY A 307 14.71 -20.63 -5.58
C GLY A 307 13.34 -20.86 -6.23
N ILE A 308 12.47 -19.85 -6.21
CA ILE A 308 11.12 -19.88 -6.76
C ILE A 308 10.99 -18.68 -7.71
N THR A 309 10.32 -18.88 -8.84
CA THR A 309 10.05 -17.76 -9.76
C THR A 309 9.21 -16.68 -9.06
N VAL A 310 9.69 -15.44 -9.07
CA VAL A 310 8.97 -14.29 -8.54
C VAL A 310 8.68 -13.33 -9.68
N SER A 311 7.41 -13.01 -9.91
CA SER A 311 6.96 -12.11 -10.97
C SER A 311 6.20 -10.90 -10.40
N ILE A 312 6.23 -9.79 -11.10
CA ILE A 312 5.48 -8.60 -10.74
C ILE A 312 4.16 -8.62 -11.51
N ALA A 313 3.04 -8.34 -10.84
CA ALA A 313 1.73 -8.20 -11.47
C ALA A 313 1.75 -7.10 -12.54
N GLU A 314 0.90 -7.19 -13.58
CA GLU A 314 0.84 -6.22 -14.67
C GLU A 314 0.61 -4.77 -14.19
N SER A 315 -0.28 -4.60 -13.21
CA SER A 315 -0.62 -3.29 -12.63
C SER A 315 -0.47 -3.31 -11.11
N PRO A 316 0.75 -3.47 -10.58
CA PRO A 316 0.94 -3.81 -9.17
C PRO A 316 0.39 -2.74 -8.22
N LYS A 317 0.51 -1.46 -8.55
CA LYS A 317 -0.04 -0.35 -7.75
C LYS A 317 -1.57 -0.41 -7.59
N TYR A 318 -2.26 -1.04 -8.53
CA TYR A 318 -3.73 -1.02 -8.63
C TYR A 318 -4.39 -2.36 -8.33
N SER A 319 -3.63 -3.42 -8.07
CA SER A 319 -4.17 -4.77 -7.88
C SER A 319 -5.23 -4.83 -6.78
N VAL A 320 -4.96 -4.27 -5.60
CA VAL A 320 -5.93 -4.24 -4.49
C VAL A 320 -7.21 -3.50 -4.90
N ALA A 321 -7.07 -2.33 -5.52
CA ALA A 321 -8.20 -1.53 -5.98
C ALA A 321 -9.03 -2.26 -7.04
N PHE A 322 -8.39 -2.89 -8.03
CA PHE A 322 -9.08 -3.70 -9.03
C PHE A 322 -9.78 -4.90 -8.40
N GLY A 323 -9.14 -5.58 -7.46
CA GLY A 323 -9.73 -6.70 -6.73
C GLY A 323 -10.98 -6.30 -5.95
N THR A 324 -10.96 -5.17 -5.23
CA THR A 324 -12.14 -4.64 -4.54
C THR A 324 -13.25 -4.27 -5.52
N GLY A 325 -12.88 -3.68 -6.68
CA GLY A 325 -13.81 -3.37 -7.77
C GLY A 325 -14.48 -4.61 -8.36
N LEU A 326 -13.68 -5.65 -8.64
CA LEU A 326 -14.17 -6.95 -9.13
C LEU A 326 -15.07 -7.63 -8.09
N ALA A 327 -14.67 -7.63 -6.81
CA ALA A 327 -15.50 -8.16 -5.72
C ALA A 327 -16.83 -7.42 -5.61
N ALA A 328 -16.84 -6.10 -5.75
CA ALA A 328 -18.05 -5.30 -5.78
C ALA A 328 -18.94 -5.63 -6.97
N GLN A 329 -18.37 -5.78 -8.16
CA GLN A 329 -19.11 -6.08 -9.40
C GLN A 329 -19.68 -7.49 -9.38
N MET A 330 -18.89 -8.46 -8.93
CA MET A 330 -19.22 -9.90 -8.92
C MET A 330 -19.59 -10.40 -7.51
N GLU A 331 -20.23 -9.57 -6.70
CA GLU A 331 -20.53 -9.79 -5.29
C GLU A 331 -21.09 -11.19 -4.98
N LYS A 332 -22.00 -11.68 -5.82
CA LYS A 332 -22.60 -13.02 -5.64
C LYS A 332 -21.57 -14.15 -5.77
N LYS A 333 -20.59 -13.99 -6.67
CA LYS A 333 -19.55 -15.00 -6.89
C LYS A 333 -18.56 -15.05 -5.71
N PHE A 334 -18.23 -13.88 -5.16
CA PHE A 334 -17.23 -13.72 -4.11
C PHE A 334 -17.84 -13.43 -2.72
N GLN A 335 -19.15 -13.71 -2.53
CA GLN A 335 -19.82 -13.42 -1.26
C GLN A 335 -19.16 -14.08 -0.04
N HIS A 336 -18.49 -15.23 -0.22
CA HIS A 336 -17.80 -15.97 0.83
C HIS A 336 -16.49 -15.28 1.26
N CYS A 337 -15.91 -14.40 0.41
CA CYS A 337 -14.75 -13.58 0.74
C CYS A 337 -15.13 -12.21 1.33
N ILE A 338 -16.43 -11.86 1.37
CA ILE A 338 -16.91 -10.53 1.74
C ILE A 338 -17.66 -10.62 3.07
N GLN A 339 -17.18 -9.88 4.07
CA GLN A 339 -17.80 -9.77 5.38
C GLN A 339 -18.65 -8.49 5.44
N TYR A 340 -19.96 -8.60 5.72
CA TYR A 340 -20.89 -7.46 5.83
C TYR A 340 -21.22 -7.06 7.26
N GLU A 341 -21.18 -8.00 8.20
CA GLU A 341 -21.53 -7.79 9.61
C GLU A 341 -20.29 -8.02 10.46
N ILE A 342 -20.06 -7.13 11.41
CA ILE A 342 -18.97 -7.21 12.39
C ILE A 342 -19.55 -7.03 13.78
#